data_15a9af05882f585a79da8eba6ff54afe
#
_entry.id   15a9af05882f585a79da8eba6ff54afe
#
_cell.length_a   1.000
_cell.length_b   1.000
_cell.length_c   1.000
_cell.angle_alpha   90.00
_cell.angle_beta   90.00
_cell.angle_gamma   90.00
#
_symmetry.space_group_name_H-M   'P 1'
#
loop_
_entity.id
_entity.type
_entity.pdbx_description
1 polymer ?
#
loop_
_entity_poly.entity_id
_entity_poly.type
_entity_poly.pdbx_seq_one_letter_code
_entity_poly.pdbx_strand_id
1 'polypeptide(L)'
;MQEILVNVDKQRNKTIVVVENGRLVEKYQENDGAERLEGNIYIGKVQNVLLGMQAAFVDIGKEKNTFIHIRDVMPKASNETGNKNEPLNKYNIKDYIRTEMPILVQVKKDSTSKKGARVSTHMNISGRYIVLMPNSEFITVSKKIEDIKEKNRLLNIVKPIVPKGYGIIIRTSAEGKNETEIKEDLDKLIKKWQNILEKYNNLKKQKTFIPKITVSYTHLTLPTILRV
;
A
#
# COMPACT_ATOMS: atom_id res chain seq x y z
N MET A 1 28.45 -16.41 16.45
CA MET A 1 28.35 -14.95 16.63
C MET A 1 27.81 -14.37 15.35
N GLN A 2 26.74 -13.57 15.44
CA GLN A 2 26.12 -12.93 14.27
C GLN A 2 26.44 -11.44 14.33
N GLU A 3 26.91 -10.87 13.22
CA GLU A 3 27.34 -9.48 13.10
C GLU A 3 26.62 -8.82 11.92
N ILE A 4 26.19 -7.57 12.09
CA ILE A 4 25.63 -6.76 11.01
C ILE A 4 26.60 -5.61 10.73
N LEU A 5 27.14 -5.61 9.53
CA LEU A 5 28.03 -4.56 9.06
C LEU A 5 27.28 -3.64 8.14
N VAL A 6 27.31 -2.33 8.41
CA VAL A 6 26.68 -1.30 7.58
C VAL A 6 27.76 -0.40 7.03
N ASN A 7 27.86 -0.34 5.70
CA ASN A 7 28.73 0.58 5.00
C ASN A 7 27.89 1.61 4.23
N VAL A 8 28.25 2.88 4.36
CA VAL A 8 27.64 3.99 3.60
C VAL A 8 28.74 4.66 2.80
N ASP A 9 28.64 4.62 1.47
CA ASP A 9 29.63 5.25 0.60
C ASP A 9 29.41 6.78 0.49
N LYS A 10 30.34 7.48 -0.19
CA LYS A 10 30.27 8.93 -0.41
C LYS A 10 29.04 9.36 -1.24
N GLN A 11 28.46 8.44 -2.00
CA GLN A 11 27.26 8.64 -2.83
C GLN A 11 25.98 8.24 -2.08
N ARG A 12 26.10 7.98 -0.76
CA ARG A 12 25.01 7.53 0.15
C ARG A 12 24.42 6.15 -0.17
N ASN A 13 25.04 5.36 -1.05
CA ASN A 13 24.65 3.96 -1.23
C ASN A 13 24.96 3.20 0.06
N LYS A 14 23.98 2.44 0.53
CA LYS A 14 24.13 1.63 1.74
C LYS A 14 24.32 0.18 1.36
N THR A 15 25.35 -0.42 1.91
CA THR A 15 25.56 -1.87 1.86
C THR A 15 25.44 -2.43 3.26
N ILE A 16 24.48 -3.31 3.47
CA ILE A 16 24.27 -4.01 4.75
C ILE A 16 24.65 -5.47 4.53
N VAL A 17 25.51 -5.98 5.38
CA VAL A 17 26.05 -7.34 5.31
C VAL A 17 25.78 -8.04 6.62
N VAL A 18 25.17 -9.21 6.56
CA VAL A 18 25.00 -10.10 7.70
C VAL A 18 26.08 -11.17 7.65
N VAL A 19 26.88 -11.25 8.70
CA VAL A 19 27.98 -12.21 8.85
C VAL A 19 27.64 -13.13 10.00
N GLU A 20 27.70 -14.45 9.82
CA GLU A 20 27.53 -15.45 10.86
C GLU A 20 28.78 -16.33 10.94
N ASN A 21 29.39 -16.36 12.12
CA ASN A 21 30.66 -17.10 12.37
C ASN A 21 31.75 -16.79 11.32
N GLY A 22 31.89 -15.50 10.96
CA GLY A 22 32.89 -15.05 9.99
C GLY A 22 32.53 -15.33 8.52
N ARG A 23 31.33 -15.87 8.24
CA ARG A 23 30.85 -16.12 6.86
C ARG A 23 29.75 -15.15 6.48
N LEU A 24 29.81 -14.64 5.27
CA LEU A 24 28.75 -13.83 4.69
C LEU A 24 27.49 -14.69 4.49
N VAL A 25 26.40 -14.33 5.17
CA VAL A 25 25.10 -15.01 5.05
C VAL A 25 24.16 -14.25 4.12
N GLU A 26 24.09 -12.90 4.28
CA GLU A 26 23.22 -12.06 3.48
C GLU A 26 23.91 -10.74 3.13
N LYS A 27 23.62 -10.22 1.94
CA LYS A 27 24.09 -8.91 1.48
C LYS A 27 22.91 -8.14 0.90
N TYR A 28 22.66 -6.94 1.45
CA TYR A 28 21.68 -5.99 0.96
C TYR A 28 22.42 -4.78 0.40
N GLN A 29 22.02 -4.33 -0.78
CA GLN A 29 22.54 -3.12 -1.40
C GLN A 29 21.39 -2.18 -1.67
N GLU A 30 21.42 -1.00 -1.08
CA GLU A 30 20.49 0.09 -1.33
C GLU A 30 21.26 1.17 -2.08
N ASN A 31 20.94 1.35 -3.35
CA ASN A 31 21.48 2.44 -4.15
C ASN A 31 20.58 3.66 -3.94
N ASP A 32 21.14 4.77 -3.50
CA ASP A 32 20.41 6.03 -3.21
C ASP A 32 19.70 6.61 -4.46
N GLY A 33 19.94 6.05 -5.64
CA GLY A 33 19.29 6.44 -6.89
C GLY A 33 17.98 5.74 -7.22
N ALA A 34 17.60 4.68 -6.51
CA ALA A 34 16.35 3.97 -6.74
C ALA A 34 15.34 4.33 -5.65
N GLU A 35 14.62 5.43 -5.85
CA GLU A 35 13.51 5.82 -4.98
C GLU A 35 12.48 4.68 -4.92
N ARG A 36 12.33 4.05 -3.76
CA ARG A 36 11.28 3.06 -3.52
C ARG A 36 9.93 3.75 -3.55
N LEU A 37 9.11 3.41 -4.51
CA LEU A 37 7.76 3.97 -4.67
C LEU A 37 6.71 3.10 -4.00
N GLU A 38 7.00 1.82 -3.75
CA GLU A 38 6.05 0.85 -3.20
C GLU A 38 5.42 1.34 -1.89
N GLY A 39 4.10 1.27 -1.80
CA GLY A 39 3.33 1.77 -0.67
C GLY A 39 2.95 3.25 -0.77
N ASN A 40 3.69 4.07 -1.49
CA ASN A 40 3.39 5.50 -1.62
C ASN A 40 2.05 5.73 -2.32
N ILE A 41 1.36 6.80 -1.92
CA ILE A 41 0.07 7.20 -2.48
C ILE A 41 0.26 8.48 -3.27
N TYR A 42 -0.23 8.46 -4.51
CA TYR A 42 -0.17 9.57 -5.46
C TYR A 42 -1.55 9.98 -5.93
N ILE A 43 -1.71 11.25 -6.20
CA ILE A 43 -2.78 11.74 -7.05
C ILE A 43 -2.18 11.81 -8.45
N GLY A 44 -2.57 10.86 -9.29
CA GLY A 44 -2.09 10.73 -10.65
C GLY A 44 -3.13 11.20 -11.67
N LYS A 45 -2.71 11.24 -12.93
CA LYS A 45 -3.51 11.60 -14.08
C LYS A 45 -3.53 10.44 -15.08
N VAL A 46 -4.72 10.00 -15.47
CA VAL A 46 -4.86 8.93 -16.46
C VAL A 46 -4.40 9.44 -17.82
N GLN A 47 -3.37 8.84 -18.40
CA GLN A 47 -2.83 9.21 -19.71
C GLN A 47 -3.53 8.48 -20.85
N ASN A 48 -3.55 7.15 -20.81
CA ASN A 48 -4.12 6.30 -21.84
C ASN A 48 -4.92 5.16 -21.25
N VAL A 49 -6.05 4.82 -21.88
CA VAL A 49 -6.88 3.65 -21.53
C VAL A 49 -6.81 2.63 -22.66
N LEU A 50 -6.34 1.41 -22.33
CA LEU A 50 -6.09 0.32 -23.26
C LEU A 50 -7.19 -0.75 -23.10
N LEU A 51 -8.21 -0.70 -23.95
CA LEU A 51 -9.37 -1.60 -23.87
C LEU A 51 -9.01 -3.07 -24.06
N GLY A 52 -8.17 -3.38 -25.04
CA GLY A 52 -7.77 -4.76 -25.33
C GLY A 52 -7.06 -5.46 -24.15
N MET A 53 -6.41 -4.68 -23.26
CA MET A 53 -5.73 -5.17 -22.08
C MET A 53 -6.53 -4.93 -20.79
N GLN A 54 -7.67 -4.28 -20.85
CA GLN A 54 -8.44 -3.82 -19.70
C GLN A 54 -7.54 -3.13 -18.65
N ALA A 55 -6.73 -2.19 -19.12
CA ALA A 55 -5.69 -1.51 -18.34
C ALA A 55 -5.58 -0.04 -18.73
N ALA A 56 -4.87 0.72 -17.91
CA ALA A 56 -4.53 2.10 -18.25
C ALA A 56 -3.12 2.47 -17.78
N PHE A 57 -2.57 3.52 -18.38
CA PHE A 57 -1.38 4.18 -17.91
C PHE A 57 -1.74 5.43 -17.11
N VAL A 58 -1.08 5.59 -15.96
CA VAL A 58 -1.29 6.71 -15.04
C VAL A 58 0.04 7.41 -14.82
N ASP A 59 0.05 8.70 -15.10
CA ASP A 59 1.14 9.59 -14.74
C ASP A 59 1.05 9.95 -13.25
N ILE A 60 2.10 9.71 -12.51
CA ILE A 60 2.24 10.05 -11.09
C ILE A 60 3.34 11.09 -10.85
N GLY A 61 3.81 11.76 -11.89
CA GLY A 61 4.91 12.73 -11.84
C GLY A 61 6.29 12.08 -11.73
N LYS A 62 6.46 10.87 -12.26
CA LYS A 62 7.74 10.15 -12.35
C LYS A 62 8.10 9.94 -13.83
N GLU A 63 9.37 9.62 -14.09
CA GLU A 63 9.88 9.45 -15.45
C GLU A 63 9.06 8.46 -16.30
N LYS A 64 8.58 7.38 -15.69
CA LYS A 64 7.78 6.35 -16.36
C LYS A 64 6.34 6.36 -15.86
N ASN A 65 5.38 6.33 -16.79
CA ASN A 65 3.99 6.14 -16.45
C ASN A 65 3.79 4.80 -15.74
N THR A 66 2.90 4.80 -14.76
CA THR A 66 2.53 3.61 -14.01
C THR A 66 1.41 2.85 -14.71
N PHE A 67 1.30 1.56 -14.41
CA PHE A 67 0.31 0.66 -14.98
C PHE A 67 -0.77 0.31 -13.95
N ILE A 68 -2.03 0.41 -14.34
CA ILE A 68 -3.19 -0.02 -13.57
C ILE A 68 -4.06 -0.96 -14.40
N HIS A 69 -4.44 -2.10 -13.83
CA HIS A 69 -5.34 -3.06 -14.47
C HIS A 69 -6.76 -2.92 -13.91
N ILE A 70 -7.79 -3.31 -14.65
CA ILE A 70 -9.19 -3.22 -14.22
C ILE A 70 -9.44 -3.82 -12.83
N ARG A 71 -8.80 -4.93 -12.50
CA ARG A 71 -8.88 -5.56 -11.16
C ARG A 71 -8.37 -4.67 -10.03
N ASP A 72 -7.49 -3.73 -10.35
CA ASP A 72 -6.92 -2.78 -9.40
C ASP A 72 -7.76 -1.51 -9.26
N VAL A 73 -8.85 -1.39 -10.06
CA VAL A 73 -9.79 -0.24 -10.06
C VAL A 73 -11.17 -0.63 -9.54
N MET A 74 -11.61 -1.86 -9.82
CA MET A 74 -12.94 -2.34 -9.43
C MET A 74 -13.11 -2.35 -7.90
N PRO A 75 -14.32 -2.04 -7.37
CA PRO A 75 -14.58 -2.19 -5.94
C PRO A 75 -14.28 -3.60 -5.45
N LYS A 76 -13.66 -3.75 -4.28
CA LYS A 76 -13.32 -5.06 -3.71
C LYS A 76 -14.54 -5.93 -3.41
N ALA A 77 -15.68 -5.33 -3.07
CA ALA A 77 -16.93 -6.06 -2.84
C ALA A 77 -17.37 -6.90 -4.04
N SER A 78 -17.04 -6.47 -5.26
CA SER A 78 -17.29 -7.26 -6.48
C SER A 78 -16.35 -8.47 -6.61
N ASN A 79 -15.25 -8.49 -5.86
CA ASN A 79 -14.22 -9.54 -5.93
C ASN A 79 -14.33 -10.57 -4.78
N GLU A 80 -15.05 -10.25 -3.69
CA GLU A 80 -15.12 -11.11 -2.49
C GLU A 80 -16.43 -11.93 -2.40
N THR A 81 -17.53 -11.41 -2.94
CA THR A 81 -18.81 -12.13 -3.08
C THR A 81 -18.98 -12.79 -4.44
N GLY A 82 -18.24 -12.35 -5.45
CA GLY A 82 -18.20 -12.94 -6.78
C GLY A 82 -17.23 -14.11 -6.81
N ASN A 83 -17.67 -15.23 -7.33
CA ASN A 83 -16.83 -16.35 -7.75
C ASN A 83 -15.53 -15.83 -8.34
N LYS A 84 -14.38 -16.26 -7.83
CA LYS A 84 -13.05 -15.97 -8.40
C LYS A 84 -12.95 -16.32 -9.91
N ASN A 85 -13.97 -16.98 -10.43
CA ASN A 85 -14.14 -17.44 -11.79
C ASN A 85 -15.14 -16.61 -12.60
N GLU A 86 -15.67 -15.45 -12.08
CA GLU A 86 -16.46 -14.60 -12.97
C GLU A 86 -15.58 -14.07 -14.12
N PRO A 87 -16.00 -14.31 -15.37
CA PRO A 87 -15.23 -13.86 -16.52
C PRO A 87 -15.19 -12.33 -16.52
N LEU A 88 -13.97 -11.78 -16.61
CA LEU A 88 -13.70 -10.33 -16.69
C LEU A 88 -14.43 -9.64 -17.85
N ASN A 89 -14.99 -10.39 -18.79
CA ASN A 89 -15.71 -9.89 -19.97
C ASN A 89 -16.97 -9.09 -19.65
N LYS A 90 -17.46 -9.13 -18.41
CA LYS A 90 -18.60 -8.29 -17.97
C LYS A 90 -18.21 -6.85 -17.63
N TYR A 91 -16.95 -6.57 -17.40
CA TYR A 91 -16.48 -5.28 -16.89
C TYR A 91 -15.60 -4.59 -17.91
N ASN A 92 -15.81 -3.30 -18.10
CA ASN A 92 -14.99 -2.49 -18.98
C ASN A 92 -14.26 -1.42 -18.16
N ILE A 93 -12.96 -1.30 -18.36
CA ILE A 93 -12.16 -0.31 -17.64
C ILE A 93 -12.66 1.12 -17.85
N LYS A 94 -13.28 1.42 -19.01
CA LYS A 94 -13.88 2.73 -19.31
C LYS A 94 -15.02 3.11 -18.36
N ASP A 95 -15.67 2.13 -17.73
CA ASP A 95 -16.75 2.40 -16.78
C ASP A 95 -16.23 2.99 -15.48
N TYR A 96 -14.95 2.77 -15.20
CA TYR A 96 -14.28 3.20 -13.96
C TYR A 96 -13.33 4.38 -14.15
N ILE A 97 -12.60 4.44 -15.26
CA ILE A 97 -11.58 5.47 -15.51
C ILE A 97 -11.62 5.97 -16.96
N ARG A 98 -11.31 7.26 -17.12
CA ARG A 98 -11.25 7.95 -18.41
C ARG A 98 -9.93 8.69 -18.54
N THR A 99 -9.47 8.90 -19.76
CA THR A 99 -8.29 9.72 -20.07
C THR A 99 -8.45 11.12 -19.46
N GLU A 100 -7.35 11.71 -19.01
CA GLU A 100 -7.25 13.02 -18.33
C GLU A 100 -7.90 13.07 -16.93
N MET A 101 -8.52 11.99 -16.46
CA MET A 101 -9.14 11.93 -15.16
C MET A 101 -8.09 11.92 -14.04
N PRO A 102 -8.22 12.76 -12.99
CA PRO A 102 -7.44 12.62 -11.77
C PRO A 102 -7.84 11.35 -11.03
N ILE A 103 -6.84 10.59 -10.60
CA ILE A 103 -7.05 9.31 -9.91
C ILE A 103 -6.12 9.17 -8.70
N LEU A 104 -6.68 8.74 -7.57
CA LEU A 104 -5.89 8.42 -6.38
C LEU A 104 -5.40 6.98 -6.48
N VAL A 105 -4.09 6.78 -6.44
CA VAL A 105 -3.45 5.47 -6.63
C VAL A 105 -2.36 5.21 -5.60
N GLN A 106 -2.22 3.96 -5.20
CA GLN A 106 -1.12 3.46 -4.38
C GLN A 106 -0.22 2.55 -5.21
N VAL A 107 1.09 2.75 -5.11
CA VAL A 107 2.07 1.87 -5.76
C VAL A 107 2.08 0.52 -5.04
N LYS A 108 1.89 -0.56 -5.81
CA LYS A 108 1.88 -1.96 -5.34
C LYS A 108 3.16 -2.70 -5.66
N LYS A 109 3.86 -2.28 -6.71
CA LYS A 109 5.18 -2.79 -7.10
C LYS A 109 5.97 -1.67 -7.74
N ASP A 110 7.25 -1.59 -7.41
CA ASP A 110 8.16 -0.63 -7.99
C ASP A 110 8.34 -0.82 -9.50
N SER A 111 8.82 0.23 -10.15
CA SER A 111 9.24 0.18 -11.54
C SER A 111 10.47 -0.70 -11.69
N THR A 112 10.64 -1.27 -12.87
CA THR A 112 11.85 -1.96 -13.29
C THR A 112 12.52 -1.19 -14.41
N SER A 113 13.73 -1.61 -14.82
CA SER A 113 14.41 -1.00 -15.97
C SER A 113 13.55 -0.98 -17.24
N LYS A 114 12.66 -1.98 -17.42
CA LYS A 114 11.83 -2.14 -18.62
C LYS A 114 10.37 -1.71 -18.45
N LYS A 115 9.83 -1.67 -17.23
CA LYS A 115 8.38 -1.44 -16.98
C LYS A 115 8.17 -0.38 -15.91
N GLY A 116 7.15 0.45 -16.08
CA GLY A 116 6.67 1.37 -15.04
C GLY A 116 6.11 0.62 -13.82
N ALA A 117 5.97 1.33 -12.72
CA ALA A 117 5.41 0.79 -11.49
C ALA A 117 3.96 0.33 -11.68
N ARG A 118 3.52 -0.68 -10.91
CA ARG A 118 2.11 -1.08 -10.86
C ARG A 118 1.40 -0.35 -9.73
N VAL A 119 0.24 0.19 -10.04
CA VAL A 119 -0.57 0.93 -9.07
C VAL A 119 -1.98 0.34 -8.94
N SER A 120 -2.68 0.72 -7.86
CA SER A 120 -4.04 0.29 -7.57
C SER A 120 -4.81 1.40 -6.86
N THR A 121 -6.13 1.47 -7.06
CA THR A 121 -7.02 2.34 -6.26
C THR A 121 -7.33 1.72 -4.89
N HIS A 122 -7.00 0.45 -4.68
CA HIS A 122 -7.16 -0.21 -3.38
C HIS A 122 -6.07 0.23 -2.42
N MET A 123 -6.44 1.16 -1.53
CA MET A 123 -5.52 1.73 -0.55
C MET A 123 -5.30 0.79 0.63
N ASN A 124 -4.05 0.67 1.06
CA ASN A 124 -3.66 0.03 2.32
C ASN A 124 -2.82 1.03 3.11
N ILE A 125 -3.35 1.50 4.23
CA ILE A 125 -2.68 2.49 5.08
C ILE A 125 -2.19 1.77 6.33
N SER A 126 -0.89 1.53 6.40
CA SER A 126 -0.28 0.77 7.49
C SER A 126 -0.12 1.63 8.73
N GLY A 127 -0.66 1.13 9.85
CA GLY A 127 -0.41 1.59 11.19
C GLY A 127 0.55 0.66 11.94
N ARG A 128 0.65 0.88 13.23
CA ARG A 128 1.47 0.06 14.11
C ARG A 128 0.84 -1.30 14.34
N TYR A 129 -0.43 -1.34 14.69
CA TYR A 129 -1.18 -2.54 15.09
C TYR A 129 -2.13 -3.04 14.01
N ILE A 130 -2.58 -2.16 13.13
CA ILE A 130 -3.55 -2.47 12.09
C ILE A 130 -3.13 -1.91 10.74
N VAL A 131 -3.75 -2.45 9.68
CA VAL A 131 -3.73 -1.86 8.33
C VAL A 131 -5.18 -1.46 8.01
N LEU A 132 -5.38 -0.18 7.73
CA LEU A 132 -6.66 0.36 7.30
C LEU A 132 -6.83 0.20 5.79
N MET A 133 -7.97 -0.33 5.37
CA MET A 133 -8.35 -0.45 3.97
C MET A 133 -9.64 0.33 3.72
N PRO A 134 -9.56 1.58 3.25
CA PRO A 134 -10.74 2.35 2.88
C PRO A 134 -11.51 1.67 1.73
N ASN A 135 -12.84 1.87 1.72
CA ASN A 135 -13.76 1.28 0.73
C ASN A 135 -13.77 -0.26 0.75
N SER A 136 -13.64 -0.83 1.93
CA SER A 136 -13.68 -2.28 2.19
C SER A 136 -14.43 -2.51 3.50
N GLU A 137 -15.01 -3.67 3.70
CA GLU A 137 -15.81 -3.95 4.92
C GLU A 137 -15.32 -5.21 5.67
N PHE A 138 -14.27 -5.85 5.19
CA PHE A 138 -13.79 -7.06 5.85
C PHE A 138 -12.81 -6.76 6.98
N ILE A 139 -12.97 -7.48 8.11
CA ILE A 139 -12.05 -7.44 9.24
C ILE A 139 -11.41 -8.82 9.37
N THR A 140 -10.09 -8.85 9.33
CA THR A 140 -9.32 -10.09 9.44
C THR A 140 -8.10 -9.92 10.31
N VAL A 141 -7.56 -11.03 10.80
CA VAL A 141 -6.34 -11.09 11.61
C VAL A 141 -5.22 -11.70 10.78
N SER A 142 -4.00 -11.23 10.99
CA SER A 142 -2.80 -11.79 10.36
C SER A 142 -2.73 -13.30 10.57
N LYS A 143 -2.46 -14.03 9.48
CA LYS A 143 -2.29 -15.50 9.53
C LYS A 143 -1.14 -15.94 10.43
N LYS A 144 -0.20 -15.04 10.72
CA LYS A 144 0.96 -15.31 11.59
C LYS A 144 0.61 -15.35 13.09
N ILE A 145 -0.56 -14.85 13.49
CA ILE A 145 -1.08 -15.06 14.85
C ILE A 145 -1.69 -16.45 14.84
N GLU A 146 -1.13 -17.38 15.59
CA GLU A 146 -1.57 -18.78 15.59
C GLU A 146 -2.61 -19.06 16.67
N ASP A 147 -2.51 -18.37 17.82
CA ASP A 147 -3.45 -18.56 18.93
C ASP A 147 -4.87 -18.10 18.56
N ILE A 148 -5.79 -19.07 18.57
CA ILE A 148 -7.20 -18.86 18.26
C ILE A 148 -7.89 -17.97 19.32
N LYS A 149 -7.52 -18.07 20.58
CA LYS A 149 -8.07 -17.24 21.67
C LYS A 149 -7.71 -15.79 21.45
N GLU A 150 -6.45 -15.53 21.12
CA GLU A 150 -5.96 -14.18 20.83
C GLU A 150 -6.59 -13.60 19.56
N LYS A 151 -6.74 -14.40 18.49
CA LYS A 151 -7.49 -13.97 17.29
C LYS A 151 -8.90 -13.51 17.62
N ASN A 152 -9.64 -14.31 18.40
CA ASN A 152 -11.01 -14.00 18.77
C ASN A 152 -11.06 -12.76 19.68
N ARG A 153 -10.13 -12.61 20.62
CA ARG A 153 -10.01 -11.43 21.47
C ARG A 153 -9.81 -10.17 20.64
N LEU A 154 -8.85 -10.18 19.72
CA LEU A 154 -8.56 -9.06 18.85
C LEU A 154 -9.73 -8.71 17.92
N LEU A 155 -10.42 -9.70 17.37
CA LEU A 155 -11.63 -9.48 16.56
C LEU A 155 -12.74 -8.83 17.39
N ASN A 156 -12.95 -9.27 18.64
CA ASN A 156 -13.96 -8.71 19.53
C ASN A 156 -13.67 -7.24 19.91
N ILE A 157 -12.38 -6.88 20.03
CA ILE A 157 -11.97 -5.49 20.26
C ILE A 157 -12.21 -4.64 18.99
N VAL A 158 -11.81 -5.14 17.83
CA VAL A 158 -11.77 -4.32 16.61
C VAL A 158 -13.15 -4.16 15.96
N LYS A 159 -13.99 -5.20 15.93
CA LYS A 159 -15.30 -5.16 15.27
C LYS A 159 -16.20 -3.99 15.70
N PRO A 160 -16.36 -3.68 17.01
CA PRO A 160 -17.25 -2.61 17.44
C PRO A 160 -16.72 -1.20 17.20
N ILE A 161 -15.39 -1.03 17.06
CA ILE A 161 -14.76 0.28 16.92
C ILE A 161 -14.54 0.71 15.47
N VAL A 162 -14.65 -0.21 14.50
CA VAL A 162 -14.41 0.09 13.07
C VAL A 162 -15.65 0.71 12.45
N PRO A 163 -15.56 1.92 11.88
CA PRO A 163 -16.68 2.53 11.18
C PRO A 163 -17.03 1.78 9.88
N LYS A 164 -18.27 1.89 9.43
CA LYS A 164 -18.71 1.33 8.13
C LYS A 164 -17.87 1.90 6.98
N GLY A 165 -17.63 1.07 5.98
CA GLY A 165 -16.83 1.44 4.80
C GLY A 165 -15.31 1.31 4.99
N TYR A 166 -14.86 0.78 6.15
CA TYR A 166 -13.45 0.50 6.40
C TYR A 166 -13.21 -0.98 6.68
N GLY A 167 -12.27 -1.54 5.96
CA GLY A 167 -11.71 -2.86 6.27
C GLY A 167 -10.45 -2.74 7.11
N ILE A 168 -10.18 -3.78 7.91
CA ILE A 168 -9.04 -3.83 8.81
C ILE A 168 -8.31 -5.18 8.68
N ILE A 169 -6.98 -5.11 8.60
CA ILE A 169 -6.12 -6.27 8.86
C ILE A 169 -5.38 -6.01 10.18
N ILE A 170 -5.61 -6.87 11.17
CA ILE A 170 -4.91 -6.83 12.46
C ILE A 170 -3.53 -7.47 12.29
N ARG A 171 -2.48 -6.75 12.69
CA ARG A 171 -1.08 -7.18 12.54
C ARG A 171 -0.64 -7.99 13.76
N THR A 172 0.46 -8.75 13.62
CA THR A 172 1.09 -9.49 14.73
C THR A 172 1.50 -8.58 15.89
N SER A 173 1.90 -7.35 15.61
CA SER A 173 2.24 -6.36 16.65
C SER A 173 1.07 -5.95 17.56
N ALA A 174 -0.17 -6.35 17.23
CA ALA A 174 -1.35 -6.13 18.05
C ALA A 174 -1.53 -7.21 19.14
N GLU A 175 -0.76 -8.30 19.12
CA GLU A 175 -0.82 -9.34 20.15
C GLU A 175 -0.58 -8.74 21.54
N GLY A 176 -1.43 -9.10 22.50
CA GLY A 176 -1.41 -8.60 23.86
C GLY A 176 -1.81 -7.13 24.04
N LYS A 177 -2.17 -6.42 22.96
CA LYS A 177 -2.57 -5.01 23.05
C LYS A 177 -4.02 -4.85 23.50
N ASN A 178 -4.26 -3.74 24.22
CA ASN A 178 -5.59 -3.40 24.72
C ASN A 178 -6.40 -2.61 23.65
N GLU A 179 -7.67 -2.42 23.93
CA GLU A 179 -8.61 -1.69 23.06
C GLU A 179 -8.15 -0.25 22.81
N THR A 180 -7.67 0.45 23.83
CA THR A 180 -7.25 1.86 23.75
C THR A 180 -6.11 2.03 22.77
N GLU A 181 -5.07 1.18 22.85
CA GLU A 181 -3.91 1.24 21.97
C GLU A 181 -4.31 1.00 20.50
N ILE A 182 -5.19 0.03 20.25
CA ILE A 182 -5.66 -0.30 18.89
C ILE A 182 -6.56 0.81 18.35
N LYS A 183 -7.43 1.38 19.18
CA LYS A 183 -8.32 2.48 18.79
C LYS A 183 -7.55 3.76 18.45
N GLU A 184 -6.54 4.10 19.24
CA GLU A 184 -5.66 5.25 18.92
C GLU A 184 -4.97 5.10 17.55
N ASP A 185 -4.51 3.87 17.23
CA ASP A 185 -3.89 3.60 15.92
C ASP A 185 -4.93 3.75 14.80
N LEU A 186 -6.15 3.23 15.00
CA LEU A 186 -7.27 3.35 14.07
C LEU A 186 -7.63 4.82 13.81
N ASP A 187 -7.81 5.62 14.86
CA ASP A 187 -8.19 7.03 14.76
C ASP A 187 -7.13 7.85 14.00
N LYS A 188 -5.84 7.58 14.25
CA LYS A 188 -4.72 8.19 13.50
C LYS A 188 -4.78 7.84 12.02
N LEU A 189 -5.09 6.58 11.68
CA LEU A 189 -5.18 6.13 10.29
C LEU A 189 -6.40 6.71 9.57
N ILE A 190 -7.55 6.78 10.22
CA ILE A 190 -8.76 7.42 9.67
C ILE A 190 -8.50 8.90 9.39
N LYS A 191 -7.91 9.62 10.35
CA LYS A 191 -7.54 11.04 10.16
C LYS A 191 -6.57 11.22 8.99
N LYS A 192 -5.57 10.34 8.89
CA LYS A 192 -4.64 10.34 7.76
C LYS A 192 -5.35 10.15 6.43
N TRP A 193 -6.29 9.21 6.36
CA TRP A 193 -7.10 8.97 5.17
C TRP A 193 -7.99 10.17 4.80
N GLN A 194 -8.64 10.78 5.77
CA GLN A 194 -9.46 11.97 5.56
C GLN A 194 -8.63 13.12 4.96
N ASN A 195 -7.43 13.35 5.48
CA ASN A 195 -6.51 14.36 4.93
C ASN A 195 -6.10 14.07 3.47
N ILE A 196 -5.93 12.78 3.13
CA ILE A 196 -5.64 12.36 1.74
C ILE A 196 -6.82 12.68 0.83
N LEU A 197 -8.05 12.34 1.27
CA LEU A 197 -9.28 12.59 0.51
C LEU A 197 -9.52 14.09 0.31
N GLU A 198 -9.28 14.90 1.33
CA GLU A 198 -9.41 16.36 1.23
C GLU A 198 -8.47 16.92 0.16
N LYS A 199 -7.19 16.52 0.20
CA LYS A 199 -6.21 16.92 -0.82
C LYS A 199 -6.63 16.48 -2.22
N TYR A 200 -7.12 15.25 -2.36
CA TYR A 200 -7.61 14.72 -3.64
C TYR A 200 -8.81 15.51 -4.16
N ASN A 201 -9.80 15.76 -3.31
CA ASN A 201 -11.02 16.50 -3.69
C ASN A 201 -10.71 17.95 -4.08
N ASN A 202 -9.78 18.61 -3.40
CA ASN A 202 -9.33 19.95 -3.72
C ASN A 202 -8.64 20.00 -5.11
N LEU A 203 -7.82 19.01 -5.42
CA LEU A 203 -7.17 18.91 -6.74
C LEU A 203 -8.13 18.55 -7.87
N LYS A 204 -9.11 17.70 -7.60
CA LYS A 204 -10.12 17.30 -8.58
C LYS A 204 -10.96 18.48 -9.08
N LYS A 205 -11.10 19.55 -8.30
CA LYS A 205 -11.80 20.78 -8.66
C LYS A 205 -10.97 21.70 -9.60
N GLN A 206 -9.66 21.47 -9.70
CA GLN A 206 -8.78 22.27 -10.56
C GLN A 206 -8.85 21.77 -12.00
N LYS A 207 -8.98 22.68 -12.97
CA LYS A 207 -9.00 22.33 -14.41
C LYS A 207 -7.68 21.71 -14.88
N THR A 208 -6.58 22.14 -14.31
CA THR A 208 -5.23 21.61 -14.56
C THR A 208 -4.59 21.26 -13.24
N PHE A 209 -4.06 20.05 -13.09
CA PHE A 209 -3.29 19.67 -11.93
C PHE A 209 -2.02 18.92 -12.33
N ILE A 210 -1.01 19.04 -11.50
CA ILE A 210 0.26 18.31 -11.65
C ILE A 210 0.20 17.09 -10.72
N PRO A 211 0.46 15.87 -11.24
CA PRO A 211 0.55 14.68 -10.40
C PRO A 211 1.53 14.87 -9.26
N LYS A 212 1.12 14.46 -8.05
CA LYS A 212 1.97 14.60 -6.88
C LYS A 212 1.78 13.50 -5.85
N ILE A 213 2.84 13.26 -5.08
CA ILE A 213 2.79 12.39 -3.92
C ILE A 213 1.94 13.01 -2.81
N THR A 214 1.05 12.22 -2.20
CA THR A 214 0.25 12.61 -1.04
C THR A 214 0.77 12.02 0.24
N VAL A 215 1.26 10.78 0.19
CA VAL A 215 1.86 10.07 1.33
C VAL A 215 3.07 9.29 0.85
N SER A 216 4.20 9.52 1.49
CA SER A 216 5.41 8.71 1.33
C SER A 216 5.55 7.74 2.50
N TYR A 217 5.83 6.49 2.19
CA TYR A 217 6.15 5.44 3.17
C TYR A 217 7.61 5.03 3.14
N THR A 218 8.44 5.65 2.31
CA THR A 218 9.85 5.29 2.12
C THR A 218 10.68 5.34 3.41
N HIS A 219 10.27 6.21 4.35
CA HIS A 219 10.92 6.35 5.65
C HIS A 219 10.35 5.43 6.75
N LEU A 220 9.21 4.76 6.50
CA LEU A 220 8.57 3.85 7.46
C LEU A 220 9.00 2.39 7.27
N THR A 221 9.67 2.08 6.18
CA THR A 221 10.26 0.77 5.93
C THR A 221 11.69 0.73 6.45
N LEU A 222 11.88 1.00 7.74
CA LEU A 222 13.00 0.37 8.43
C LEU A 222 12.69 -1.13 8.36
N PRO A 223 13.58 -1.93 7.75
CA PRO A 223 13.32 -3.35 7.65
C PRO A 223 13.15 -3.90 9.04
N THR A 224 12.18 -4.80 9.18
CA THR A 224 11.95 -5.62 10.39
C THR A 224 13.18 -6.49 10.73
N ILE A 225 14.35 -6.17 10.21
CA ILE A 225 15.62 -6.88 10.33
C ILE A 225 16.34 -6.54 11.65
N LEU A 226 15.95 -5.49 12.35
CA LEU A 226 16.46 -5.16 13.68
C LEU A 226 15.55 -5.71 14.77
N ARG A 227 15.33 -7.02 14.78
CA ARG A 227 15.01 -7.78 15.98
C ARG A 227 16.10 -8.84 16.18
N VAL A 228 17.12 -8.44 16.88
CA VAL A 228 17.92 -9.34 17.70
C VAL A 228 17.18 -9.56 19.00
#